data_c6c55a0f81970d00edd4c5e77e46fc61
#
_entry.id   c6c55a0f81970d00edd4c5e77e46fc61
#
_cell.length_a   1.000
_cell.length_b   1.000
_cell.length_c   1.000
_cell.angle_alpha   90.00
_cell.angle_beta   90.00
_cell.angle_gamma   90.00
#
_symmetry.space_group_name_H-M   'P 1'
#
loop_
_entity.id
_entity.type
_entity.pdbx_description
1 polymer ?
#
loop_
_entity_poly.entity_id
_entity_poly.type
_entity_poly.pdbx_seq_one_letter_code
_entity_poly.pdbx_strand_id
1 'polypeptide(L)'
;AASGRMVGRADDCDIILRAALPLAEVALSALPFGWPTVMAASALTLAEAGRPDEGQDLAQRIYDRALAEDDEWMRPRGASSLGVVALARGQARTATRYFRITVASLNELDGQYQRYNLSYLARAAALAGFVDEARQALRPQKEEPRFAFFEADWIMAEAALLAAEGTLEAAANHALQAARQAASLGAWAVVGLAAHDAARYTAAPEAAQLGATAAERVDGPSYPCMRDFAQARVADDPKALNAVSERFEALGTILCAAEASYAAARAYRAANEGRAAAAAIVRATALHARCENAFIPWVAGFQSSETLTGREQQTALLAAVGYADAAIAAELEISIRTVQNHLTRAYRKLGVGGRHDLPDALAGAGDP
;
A
#
# COMPACT_ATOMS: atom_id res chain seq x y z
N ALA A 1 -8.80 -7.77 -21.25
CA ALA A 1 -8.12 -7.81 -19.94
C ALA A 1 -7.75 -6.41 -19.43
N ALA A 2 -7.04 -5.62 -20.22
CA ALA A 2 -6.76 -4.22 -19.89
C ALA A 2 -8.05 -3.39 -19.68
N SER A 3 -9.14 -3.71 -20.36
CA SER A 3 -10.43 -3.05 -20.22
C SER A 3 -11.11 -3.26 -18.85
N GLY A 4 -10.94 -4.40 -18.20
CA GLY A 4 -11.54 -4.67 -16.88
C GLY A 4 -11.03 -3.73 -15.80
N ARG A 5 -9.71 -3.52 -15.76
CA ARG A 5 -9.06 -2.56 -14.84
C ARG A 5 -9.47 -1.11 -15.12
N MET A 6 -9.61 -0.74 -16.41
CA MET A 6 -10.01 0.63 -16.77
C MET A 6 -11.44 0.95 -16.35
N VAL A 7 -12.35 0.01 -16.62
CA VAL A 7 -13.78 0.19 -16.31
C VAL A 7 -14.05 0.00 -14.82
N GLY A 8 -13.10 -0.61 -14.06
CA GLY A 8 -13.22 -0.79 -12.61
C GLY A 8 -14.35 -1.73 -12.20
N ARG A 9 -14.61 -2.76 -12.99
CA ARG A 9 -15.69 -3.72 -12.74
C ARG A 9 -15.12 -5.04 -12.25
N ALA A 10 -14.77 -5.08 -10.97
CA ALA A 10 -14.23 -6.27 -10.33
C ALA A 10 -15.23 -7.44 -10.32
N ASP A 11 -16.53 -7.15 -10.22
CA ASP A 11 -17.57 -8.17 -10.26
C ASP A 11 -17.70 -8.80 -11.65
N ASP A 12 -17.37 -8.08 -12.74
CA ASP A 12 -17.30 -8.65 -14.08
C ASP A 12 -16.15 -9.67 -14.21
N CYS A 13 -15.11 -9.59 -13.34
CA CYS A 13 -14.07 -10.62 -13.31
C CYS A 13 -14.64 -12.00 -13.00
N ASP A 14 -15.61 -12.10 -12.10
CA ASP A 14 -16.26 -13.38 -11.76
C ASP A 14 -17.03 -13.94 -12.97
N ILE A 15 -17.69 -13.07 -13.74
CA ILE A 15 -18.41 -13.45 -14.97
C ILE A 15 -17.40 -13.90 -16.03
N ILE A 16 -16.33 -13.16 -16.23
CA ILE A 16 -15.28 -13.45 -17.21
C ILE A 16 -14.57 -14.75 -16.84
N LEU A 17 -14.20 -14.94 -15.56
CA LEU A 17 -13.55 -16.16 -15.09
C LEU A 17 -14.43 -17.39 -15.27
N ARG A 18 -15.71 -17.28 -14.95
CA ARG A 18 -16.67 -18.41 -15.14
C ARG A 18 -16.93 -18.75 -16.61
N ALA A 19 -17.04 -17.72 -17.47
CA ALA A 19 -17.41 -17.91 -18.87
C ALA A 19 -16.20 -18.11 -19.79
N ALA A 20 -15.15 -17.31 -19.63
CA ALA A 20 -14.01 -17.29 -20.55
C ALA A 20 -12.89 -18.25 -20.15
N LEU A 21 -12.68 -18.52 -18.86
CA LEU A 21 -11.57 -19.34 -18.40
C LEU A 21 -11.65 -20.81 -18.91
N PRO A 22 -12.79 -21.52 -18.83
CA PRO A 22 -12.90 -22.84 -19.38
C PRO A 22 -12.66 -22.90 -20.89
N LEU A 23 -13.13 -21.88 -21.62
CA LEU A 23 -12.92 -21.79 -23.06
C LEU A 23 -11.45 -21.50 -23.40
N ALA A 24 -10.80 -20.65 -22.64
CA ALA A 24 -9.38 -20.34 -22.80
C ALA A 24 -8.49 -21.56 -22.46
N GLU A 25 -8.86 -22.38 -21.49
CA GLU A 25 -8.18 -23.64 -21.17
C GLU A 25 -8.27 -24.65 -22.32
N VAL A 26 -9.47 -24.84 -22.88
CA VAL A 26 -9.66 -25.74 -24.03
C VAL A 26 -8.97 -25.23 -25.29
N ALA A 27 -8.93 -23.91 -25.49
CA ALA A 27 -8.31 -23.29 -26.66
C ALA A 27 -6.81 -23.04 -26.48
N LEU A 28 -6.17 -23.55 -25.44
CA LEU A 28 -4.79 -23.21 -25.09
C LEU A 28 -3.79 -23.55 -26.20
N SER A 29 -4.00 -24.65 -26.93
CA SER A 29 -3.17 -25.02 -28.07
C SER A 29 -3.29 -24.07 -29.27
N ALA A 30 -4.45 -23.45 -29.46
CA ALA A 30 -4.73 -22.50 -30.54
C ALA A 30 -4.49 -21.04 -30.12
N LEU A 31 -4.66 -20.71 -28.83
CA LEU A 31 -4.52 -19.38 -28.26
C LEU A 31 -3.69 -19.45 -26.95
N PRO A 32 -2.39 -19.74 -27.02
CA PRO A 32 -1.56 -19.96 -25.84
C PRO A 32 -1.51 -18.74 -24.90
N PHE A 33 -1.78 -17.54 -25.43
CA PHE A 33 -1.79 -16.30 -24.65
C PHE A 33 -3.15 -16.00 -23.97
N GLY A 34 -4.22 -16.71 -24.33
CA GLY A 34 -5.59 -16.40 -23.87
C GLY A 34 -5.75 -16.62 -22.38
N TRP A 35 -5.47 -17.81 -21.90
CA TRP A 35 -5.63 -18.21 -20.51
C TRP A 35 -4.79 -17.36 -19.53
N PRO A 36 -3.45 -17.22 -19.69
CA PRO A 36 -2.63 -16.46 -18.76
C PRO A 36 -2.95 -14.96 -18.79
N THR A 37 -3.37 -14.41 -19.93
CA THR A 37 -3.75 -13.02 -20.04
C THR A 37 -5.05 -12.73 -19.27
N VAL A 38 -6.07 -13.58 -19.38
CA VAL A 38 -7.32 -13.42 -18.63
C VAL A 38 -7.05 -13.55 -17.13
N MET A 39 -6.29 -14.55 -16.72
CA MET A 39 -5.94 -14.78 -15.32
C MET A 39 -5.15 -13.60 -14.71
N ALA A 40 -4.11 -13.14 -15.41
CA ALA A 40 -3.27 -12.04 -14.94
C ALA A 40 -4.06 -10.73 -14.78
N ALA A 41 -4.92 -10.42 -15.75
CA ALA A 41 -5.74 -9.22 -15.66
C ALA A 41 -6.80 -9.31 -14.56
N SER A 42 -7.38 -10.48 -14.36
CA SER A 42 -8.33 -10.68 -13.26
C SER A 42 -7.62 -10.61 -11.91
N ALA A 43 -6.44 -11.20 -11.77
CA ALA A 43 -5.64 -11.12 -10.55
C ALA A 43 -5.29 -9.66 -10.18
N LEU A 44 -4.88 -8.85 -11.15
CA LEU A 44 -4.62 -7.43 -10.99
C LEU A 44 -5.88 -6.67 -10.54
N THR A 45 -6.98 -6.85 -11.28
CA THR A 45 -8.24 -6.14 -10.99
C THR A 45 -8.79 -6.48 -9.61
N LEU A 46 -8.77 -7.76 -9.23
CA LEU A 46 -9.22 -8.21 -7.91
C LEU A 46 -8.34 -7.67 -6.78
N ALA A 47 -7.01 -7.71 -6.94
CA ALA A 47 -6.09 -7.21 -5.94
C ALA A 47 -6.29 -5.70 -5.68
N GLU A 48 -6.41 -4.89 -6.74
CA GLU A 48 -6.64 -3.44 -6.64
C GLU A 48 -8.04 -3.10 -6.10
N ALA A 49 -9.02 -3.94 -6.40
CA ALA A 49 -10.39 -3.78 -5.90
C ALA A 49 -10.58 -4.16 -4.41
N GLY A 50 -9.56 -4.73 -3.75
CA GLY A 50 -9.62 -5.13 -2.33
C GLY A 50 -10.01 -6.59 -2.13
N ARG A 51 -9.71 -7.44 -3.11
CA ARG A 51 -9.86 -8.91 -3.06
C ARG A 51 -8.50 -9.59 -3.30
N PRO A 52 -7.45 -9.25 -2.51
CA PRO A 52 -6.08 -9.71 -2.79
C PRO A 52 -5.89 -11.22 -2.63
N ASP A 53 -6.71 -11.90 -1.84
CA ASP A 53 -6.62 -13.36 -1.67
C ASP A 53 -7.04 -14.08 -2.95
N GLU A 54 -8.13 -13.65 -3.58
CA GLU A 54 -8.58 -14.20 -4.85
C GLU A 54 -7.60 -13.85 -5.99
N GLY A 55 -7.05 -12.64 -5.99
CA GLY A 55 -5.97 -12.26 -6.89
C GLY A 55 -4.72 -13.12 -6.73
N GLN A 56 -4.37 -13.48 -5.48
CA GLN A 56 -3.25 -14.38 -5.18
C GLN A 56 -3.45 -15.77 -5.79
N ASP A 57 -4.63 -16.36 -5.63
CA ASP A 57 -4.92 -17.71 -6.15
C ASP A 57 -4.74 -17.75 -7.67
N LEU A 58 -5.23 -16.72 -8.38
CA LEU A 58 -5.09 -16.64 -9.83
C LEU A 58 -3.61 -16.43 -10.24
N ALA A 59 -2.91 -15.52 -9.58
CA ALA A 59 -1.52 -15.21 -9.87
C ALA A 59 -0.61 -16.42 -9.61
N GLN A 60 -0.85 -17.15 -8.52
CA GLN A 60 -0.09 -18.33 -8.15
C GLN A 60 -0.26 -19.44 -9.20
N ARG A 61 -1.49 -19.69 -9.66
CA ARG A 61 -1.77 -20.68 -10.71
C ARG A 61 -1.00 -20.40 -12.01
N ILE A 62 -0.89 -19.10 -12.40
CA ILE A 62 -0.10 -18.73 -13.58
C ILE A 62 1.37 -19.05 -13.35
N TYR A 63 1.90 -18.66 -12.20
CA TYR A 63 3.31 -18.77 -11.89
C TYR A 63 3.75 -20.22 -11.73
N ASP A 64 2.97 -21.05 -11.02
CA ASP A 64 3.25 -22.46 -10.82
C ASP A 64 3.21 -23.23 -12.14
N ARG A 65 2.25 -22.91 -13.00
CA ARG A 65 2.17 -23.53 -14.32
C ARG A 65 3.37 -23.14 -15.19
N ALA A 66 3.76 -21.87 -15.19
CA ALA A 66 4.93 -21.40 -15.93
C ALA A 66 6.22 -22.11 -15.48
N LEU A 67 6.35 -22.40 -14.19
CA LEU A 67 7.48 -23.16 -13.66
C LEU A 67 7.42 -24.64 -14.05
N ALA A 68 6.23 -25.23 -14.02
CA ALA A 68 6.05 -26.66 -14.35
C ALA A 68 6.28 -26.96 -15.85
N GLU A 69 5.90 -26.02 -16.72
CA GLU A 69 6.01 -26.13 -18.18
C GLU A 69 7.30 -25.49 -18.74
N ASP A 70 8.13 -24.90 -17.89
CA ASP A 70 9.32 -24.07 -18.25
C ASP A 70 8.99 -22.98 -19.28
N ASP A 71 7.81 -22.36 -19.11
CA ASP A 71 7.30 -21.34 -20.03
C ASP A 71 7.86 -19.97 -19.70
N GLU A 72 8.87 -19.56 -20.50
CA GLU A 72 9.54 -18.26 -20.36
C GLU A 72 8.63 -17.06 -20.67
N TRP A 73 7.58 -17.22 -21.49
CA TRP A 73 6.63 -16.16 -21.79
C TRP A 73 5.61 -15.96 -20.64
N MET A 74 5.17 -17.05 -20.03
CA MET A 74 4.17 -17.04 -18.96
C MET A 74 4.79 -16.63 -17.62
N ARG A 75 6.04 -17.00 -17.35
CA ARG A 75 6.75 -16.76 -16.07
C ARG A 75 6.74 -15.27 -15.64
N PRO A 76 7.13 -14.28 -16.48
CA PRO A 76 7.10 -12.87 -16.09
C PRO A 76 5.66 -12.36 -15.84
N ARG A 77 4.66 -12.94 -16.47
CA ARG A 77 3.25 -12.55 -16.26
C ARG A 77 2.72 -13.02 -14.92
N GLY A 78 3.04 -14.25 -14.53
CA GLY A 78 2.75 -14.76 -13.20
C GLY A 78 3.47 -13.98 -12.11
N ALA A 79 4.78 -13.72 -12.30
CA ALA A 79 5.56 -12.92 -11.37
C ALA A 79 5.01 -11.48 -11.23
N SER A 80 4.67 -10.81 -12.34
CA SER A 80 4.04 -9.50 -12.32
C SER A 80 2.73 -9.49 -11.53
N SER A 81 1.88 -10.47 -11.75
CA SER A 81 0.60 -10.60 -11.03
C SER A 81 0.82 -10.80 -9.53
N LEU A 82 1.76 -11.66 -9.12
CA LEU A 82 2.14 -11.84 -7.71
C LEU A 82 2.72 -10.56 -7.11
N GLY A 83 3.50 -9.80 -7.90
CA GLY A 83 4.02 -8.49 -7.49
C GLY A 83 2.92 -7.48 -7.19
N VAL A 84 1.87 -7.41 -8.03
CA VAL A 84 0.72 -6.52 -7.80
C VAL A 84 -0.06 -6.92 -6.55
N VAL A 85 -0.33 -8.21 -6.36
CA VAL A 85 -0.99 -8.71 -5.14
C VAL A 85 -0.18 -8.38 -3.90
N ALA A 86 1.14 -8.56 -3.93
CA ALA A 86 2.02 -8.22 -2.83
C ALA A 86 1.98 -6.70 -2.51
N LEU A 87 1.95 -5.83 -3.55
CA LEU A 87 1.75 -4.38 -3.37
C LEU A 87 0.41 -4.05 -2.72
N ALA A 88 -0.68 -4.66 -3.16
CA ALA A 88 -2.00 -4.45 -2.57
C ALA A 88 -2.04 -4.81 -1.08
N ARG A 89 -1.30 -5.83 -0.66
CA ARG A 89 -1.12 -6.22 0.75
C ARG A 89 -0.12 -5.36 1.52
N GLY A 90 0.64 -4.49 0.83
CA GLY A 90 1.69 -3.68 1.43
C GLY A 90 3.03 -4.41 1.60
N GLN A 91 3.20 -5.58 1.01
CA GLN A 91 4.43 -6.38 1.06
C GLN A 91 5.45 -5.86 0.04
N ALA A 92 6.01 -4.69 0.30
CA ALA A 92 6.80 -3.92 -0.66
C ALA A 92 8.09 -4.64 -1.11
N ARG A 93 8.79 -5.31 -0.20
CA ARG A 93 10.03 -6.07 -0.53
C ARG A 93 9.71 -7.32 -1.36
N THR A 94 8.64 -8.02 -1.03
CA THR A 94 8.15 -9.17 -1.79
C THR A 94 7.71 -8.73 -3.19
N ALA A 95 6.97 -7.63 -3.32
CA ALA A 95 6.59 -7.06 -4.60
C ALA A 95 7.82 -6.69 -5.46
N THR A 96 8.80 -6.00 -4.87
CA THR A 96 10.05 -5.64 -5.56
C THR A 96 10.75 -6.88 -6.11
N ARG A 97 10.82 -7.98 -5.33
CA ARG A 97 11.42 -9.24 -5.79
C ARG A 97 10.70 -9.80 -7.01
N TYR A 98 9.37 -9.82 -7.02
CA TYR A 98 8.61 -10.32 -8.16
C TYR A 98 8.76 -9.43 -9.39
N PHE A 99 8.75 -8.11 -9.24
CA PHE A 99 8.95 -7.21 -10.37
C PHE A 99 10.38 -7.25 -10.92
N ARG A 100 11.40 -7.51 -10.10
CA ARG A 100 12.77 -7.79 -10.57
C ARG A 100 12.80 -9.04 -11.47
N ILE A 101 12.14 -10.13 -11.07
CA ILE A 101 12.00 -11.34 -11.90
C ILE A 101 11.33 -10.99 -13.22
N THR A 102 10.21 -10.25 -13.16
CA THR A 102 9.49 -9.83 -14.36
C THR A 102 10.36 -9.04 -15.33
N VAL A 103 10.96 -7.94 -14.85
CA VAL A 103 11.74 -7.03 -15.69
C VAL A 103 12.98 -7.74 -16.27
N ALA A 104 13.64 -8.61 -15.51
CA ALA A 104 14.79 -9.38 -15.99
C ALA A 104 14.43 -10.43 -17.06
N SER A 105 13.17 -10.88 -17.11
CA SER A 105 12.69 -11.87 -18.07
C SER A 105 12.09 -11.26 -19.34
N LEU A 106 11.88 -9.93 -19.38
CA LEU A 106 11.34 -9.24 -20.56
C LEU A 106 12.46 -8.84 -21.52
N ASN A 107 12.16 -8.87 -22.80
CA ASN A 107 13.08 -8.50 -23.87
C ASN A 107 12.62 -7.22 -24.59
N GLU A 108 13.41 -6.75 -25.57
CA GLU A 108 13.12 -5.51 -26.32
C GLU A 108 11.79 -5.56 -27.10
N LEU A 109 11.26 -6.73 -27.40
CA LEU A 109 9.97 -6.89 -28.09
C LEU A 109 8.76 -6.68 -27.16
N ASP A 110 9.00 -6.73 -25.85
CA ASP A 110 7.96 -6.54 -24.83
C ASP A 110 7.80 -5.07 -24.37
N GLY A 111 8.34 -4.10 -25.09
CA GLY A 111 8.54 -2.71 -24.69
C GLY A 111 7.44 -2.07 -23.85
N GLN A 112 6.17 -2.18 -24.24
CA GLN A 112 5.03 -1.64 -23.49
C GLN A 112 4.80 -2.36 -22.15
N TYR A 113 4.92 -3.67 -22.16
CA TYR A 113 4.78 -4.48 -20.96
C TYR A 113 5.98 -4.28 -20.03
N GLN A 114 7.17 -4.05 -20.59
CA GLN A 114 8.37 -3.68 -19.85
C GLN A 114 8.18 -2.34 -19.13
N ARG A 115 7.75 -1.28 -19.85
CA ARG A 115 7.48 0.04 -19.26
C ARG A 115 6.46 -0.03 -18.10
N TYR A 116 5.38 -0.76 -18.32
CA TYR A 116 4.38 -1.01 -17.28
C TYR A 116 5.00 -1.67 -16.04
N ASN A 117 5.78 -2.74 -16.20
CA ASN A 117 6.40 -3.43 -15.08
C ASN A 117 7.53 -2.62 -14.41
N LEU A 118 8.23 -1.76 -15.14
CA LEU A 118 9.19 -0.81 -14.57
C LEU A 118 8.50 0.21 -13.66
N SER A 119 7.31 0.69 -14.00
CA SER A 119 6.55 1.58 -13.11
C SER A 119 6.15 0.90 -11.80
N TYR A 120 5.73 -0.37 -11.86
CA TYR A 120 5.43 -1.15 -10.65
C TYR A 120 6.68 -1.50 -9.85
N LEU A 121 7.80 -1.82 -10.51
CA LEU A 121 9.09 -2.01 -9.84
C LEU A 121 9.49 -0.75 -9.08
N ALA A 122 9.37 0.42 -9.71
CA ALA A 122 9.71 1.69 -9.08
C ALA A 122 8.81 1.98 -7.86
N ARG A 123 7.49 1.76 -7.97
CA ARG A 123 6.58 1.91 -6.82
C ARG A 123 6.93 0.97 -5.68
N ALA A 124 7.15 -0.30 -5.98
CA ALA A 124 7.49 -1.30 -4.98
C ALA A 124 8.85 -1.00 -4.32
N ALA A 125 9.87 -0.62 -5.11
CA ALA A 125 11.18 -0.26 -4.61
C ALA A 125 11.15 1.00 -3.75
N ALA A 126 10.40 2.04 -4.14
CA ALA A 126 10.21 3.25 -3.35
C ALA A 126 9.57 2.92 -1.99
N LEU A 127 8.51 2.11 -1.97
CA LEU A 127 7.86 1.65 -0.74
C LEU A 127 8.76 0.73 0.11
N ALA A 128 9.66 -0.03 -0.51
CA ALA A 128 10.62 -0.88 0.20
C ALA A 128 11.85 -0.11 0.72
N GLY A 129 11.96 1.20 0.43
CA GLY A 129 13.10 2.04 0.78
C GLY A 129 14.31 1.90 -0.15
N PHE A 130 14.16 1.24 -1.30
CA PHE A 130 15.19 1.09 -2.34
C PHE A 130 15.14 2.26 -3.33
N VAL A 131 15.37 3.48 -2.85
CA VAL A 131 15.17 4.73 -3.60
C VAL A 131 16.01 4.79 -4.88
N ASP A 132 17.27 4.33 -4.84
CA ASP A 132 18.15 4.34 -6.03
C ASP A 132 17.65 3.37 -7.10
N GLU A 133 17.12 2.23 -6.73
CA GLU A 133 16.52 1.27 -7.67
C GLU A 133 15.23 1.84 -8.28
N ALA A 134 14.38 2.47 -7.47
CA ALA A 134 13.19 3.16 -7.96
C ALA A 134 13.55 4.24 -9.01
N ARG A 135 14.56 5.04 -8.71
CA ARG A 135 15.08 6.06 -9.63
C ARG A 135 15.67 5.44 -10.91
N GLN A 136 16.36 4.30 -10.79
CA GLN A 136 16.90 3.60 -11.95
C GLN A 136 15.79 3.03 -12.85
N ALA A 137 14.74 2.47 -12.26
CA ALA A 137 13.60 1.92 -13.00
C ALA A 137 12.83 2.98 -13.79
N LEU A 138 12.82 4.23 -13.30
CA LEU A 138 12.16 5.37 -13.95
C LEU A 138 13.07 6.16 -14.91
N ARG A 139 14.31 5.71 -15.16
CA ARG A 139 15.14 6.37 -16.17
C ARG A 139 14.48 6.28 -17.54
N PRO A 140 14.48 7.39 -18.34
CA PRO A 140 13.91 7.37 -19.66
C PRO A 140 14.55 6.25 -20.48
N GLN A 141 13.74 5.33 -20.93
CA GLN A 141 14.11 4.33 -21.93
C GLN A 141 14.11 5.03 -23.32
N LYS A 142 14.82 4.45 -24.30
CA LYS A 142 14.79 4.95 -25.68
C LYS A 142 13.34 5.15 -26.15
N GLU A 143 13.12 6.07 -27.10
CA GLU A 143 11.82 6.46 -27.65
C GLU A 143 10.90 5.26 -27.96
N GLU A 144 10.16 4.81 -26.97
CA GLU A 144 9.12 3.80 -27.13
C GLU A 144 7.76 4.49 -27.27
N PRO A 145 6.86 3.94 -28.10
CA PRO A 145 5.51 4.47 -28.21
C PRO A 145 4.85 4.51 -26.83
N ARG A 146 4.45 5.69 -26.35
CA ARG A 146 3.75 5.85 -25.08
C ARG A 146 2.28 5.53 -25.27
N PHE A 147 1.80 4.43 -24.71
CA PHE A 147 0.37 4.23 -24.63
C PHE A 147 -0.17 5.08 -23.48
N ALA A 148 -1.04 6.04 -23.83
CA ALA A 148 -1.70 6.92 -22.87
C ALA A 148 -2.31 6.17 -21.67
N PHE A 149 -2.65 4.92 -21.90
CA PHE A 149 -3.23 3.97 -20.98
C PHE A 149 -2.35 3.63 -19.77
N PHE A 150 -1.03 3.47 -19.94
CA PHE A 150 -0.08 3.14 -18.87
C PHE A 150 0.67 4.38 -18.33
N GLU A 151 0.41 5.54 -18.90
CA GLU A 151 1.09 6.77 -18.49
C GLU A 151 0.72 7.18 -17.06
N ALA A 152 -0.53 6.95 -16.64
CA ALA A 152 -0.94 7.20 -15.27
C ALA A 152 -0.17 6.33 -14.25
N ASP A 153 0.08 5.05 -14.57
CA ASP A 153 0.90 4.17 -13.71
C ASP A 153 2.34 4.68 -13.60
N TRP A 154 2.90 5.21 -14.69
CA TRP A 154 4.23 5.80 -14.68
C TRP A 154 4.30 7.05 -13.79
N ILE A 155 3.34 7.96 -13.93
CA ILE A 155 3.25 9.19 -13.11
C ILE A 155 3.05 8.83 -11.63
N MET A 156 2.24 7.80 -11.31
CA MET A 156 2.09 7.30 -9.95
C MET A 156 3.40 6.72 -9.39
N ALA A 157 4.22 6.11 -10.23
CA ALA A 157 5.54 5.62 -9.83
C ALA A 157 6.51 6.77 -9.54
N GLU A 158 6.49 7.84 -10.35
CA GLU A 158 7.22 9.09 -10.09
C GLU A 158 6.77 9.72 -8.77
N ALA A 159 5.45 9.74 -8.50
CA ALA A 159 4.91 10.21 -7.22
C ALA A 159 5.43 9.40 -6.03
N ALA A 160 5.49 8.08 -6.15
CA ALA A 160 6.02 7.21 -5.09
C ALA A 160 7.51 7.45 -4.83
N LEU A 161 8.31 7.68 -5.87
CA LEU A 161 9.72 8.05 -5.75
C LEU A 161 9.88 9.39 -5.04
N LEU A 162 9.15 10.43 -5.46
CA LEU A 162 9.16 11.75 -4.83
C LEU A 162 8.78 11.68 -3.34
N ALA A 163 7.79 10.86 -3.00
CA ALA A 163 7.42 10.63 -1.61
C ALA A 163 8.55 9.98 -0.80
N ALA A 164 9.23 8.98 -1.36
CA ALA A 164 10.36 8.32 -0.73
C ALA A 164 11.59 9.24 -0.58
N GLU A 165 11.71 10.26 -1.45
CA GLU A 165 12.71 11.33 -1.36
C GLU A 165 12.29 12.46 -0.39
N GLY A 166 11.12 12.37 0.23
CA GLY A 166 10.63 13.33 1.23
C GLY A 166 9.90 14.56 0.65
N THR A 167 9.67 14.62 -0.66
CA THR A 167 8.99 15.75 -1.33
C THR A 167 7.49 15.51 -1.49
N LEU A 168 6.75 15.46 -0.36
CA LEU A 168 5.35 15.02 -0.31
C LEU A 168 4.39 15.87 -1.14
N GLU A 169 4.57 17.20 -1.18
CA GLU A 169 3.74 18.10 -2.00
C GLU A 169 3.91 17.81 -3.50
N ALA A 170 5.15 17.58 -3.96
CA ALA A 170 5.41 17.21 -5.33
C ALA A 170 4.83 15.82 -5.65
N ALA A 171 4.95 14.87 -4.73
CA ALA A 171 4.37 13.54 -4.85
C ALA A 171 2.84 13.59 -4.98
N ALA A 172 2.16 14.39 -4.14
CA ALA A 172 0.71 14.58 -4.22
C ALA A 172 0.28 15.19 -5.56
N ASN A 173 1.01 16.22 -6.03
CA ASN A 173 0.72 16.86 -7.31
C ASN A 173 0.88 15.87 -8.49
N HIS A 174 1.92 15.01 -8.50
CA HIS A 174 2.07 13.96 -9.51
C HIS A 174 0.94 12.93 -9.43
N ALA A 175 0.56 12.50 -8.24
CA ALA A 175 -0.56 11.57 -8.07
C ALA A 175 -1.89 12.20 -8.57
N LEU A 176 -2.16 13.48 -8.30
CA LEU A 176 -3.32 14.19 -8.85
C LEU A 176 -3.25 14.33 -10.37
N GLN A 177 -2.06 14.55 -10.93
CA GLN A 177 -1.88 14.57 -12.38
C GLN A 177 -2.23 13.20 -12.99
N ALA A 178 -1.77 12.10 -12.40
CA ALA A 178 -2.14 10.74 -12.83
C ALA A 178 -3.66 10.52 -12.77
N ALA A 179 -4.31 10.98 -11.68
CA ALA A 179 -5.76 10.86 -11.52
C ALA A 179 -6.54 11.64 -12.61
N ARG A 180 -6.12 12.88 -12.91
CA ARG A 180 -6.75 13.70 -13.96
C ARG A 180 -6.58 13.07 -15.35
N GLN A 181 -5.39 12.55 -15.65
CA GLN A 181 -5.12 11.85 -16.90
C GLN A 181 -5.95 10.58 -17.03
N ALA A 182 -6.02 9.76 -15.99
CA ALA A 182 -6.87 8.57 -15.96
C ALA A 182 -8.35 8.93 -16.14
N ALA A 183 -8.82 10.01 -15.51
CA ALA A 183 -10.19 10.50 -15.67
C ALA A 183 -10.51 10.91 -17.11
N SER A 184 -9.58 11.56 -17.81
CA SER A 184 -9.76 11.93 -19.23
C SER A 184 -9.92 10.72 -20.15
N LEU A 185 -9.43 9.56 -19.74
CA LEU A 185 -9.54 8.28 -20.45
C LEU A 185 -10.71 7.41 -19.95
N GLY A 186 -11.46 7.86 -18.94
CA GLY A 186 -12.50 7.06 -18.30
C GLY A 186 -12.00 5.90 -17.45
N ALA A 187 -10.71 5.88 -17.09
CA ALA A 187 -10.07 4.81 -16.32
C ALA A 187 -10.30 4.97 -14.80
N TRP A 188 -11.56 4.87 -14.37
CA TRP A 188 -12.00 5.25 -13.02
C TRP A 188 -11.36 4.45 -11.89
N ALA A 189 -11.01 3.19 -12.12
CA ALA A 189 -10.24 2.42 -11.13
C ALA A 189 -8.86 3.05 -10.85
N VAL A 190 -8.16 3.46 -11.92
CA VAL A 190 -6.87 4.15 -11.80
C VAL A 190 -7.04 5.53 -11.16
N VAL A 191 -8.15 6.23 -11.44
CA VAL A 191 -8.48 7.49 -10.74
C VAL A 191 -8.55 7.27 -9.22
N GLY A 192 -9.25 6.22 -8.77
CA GLY A 192 -9.37 5.90 -7.36
C GLY A 192 -8.02 5.62 -6.69
N LEU A 193 -7.17 4.83 -7.33
CA LEU A 193 -5.82 4.51 -6.84
C LEU A 193 -4.94 5.76 -6.76
N ALA A 194 -4.91 6.58 -7.82
CA ALA A 194 -4.08 7.77 -7.87
C ALA A 194 -4.57 8.86 -6.90
N ALA A 195 -5.89 9.04 -6.75
CA ALA A 195 -6.47 9.91 -5.75
C ALA A 195 -6.16 9.46 -4.32
N HIS A 196 -6.17 8.15 -4.07
CA HIS A 196 -5.75 7.59 -2.79
C HIS A 196 -4.27 7.87 -2.51
N ASP A 197 -3.37 7.67 -3.48
CA ASP A 197 -1.95 8.00 -3.33
C ASP A 197 -1.76 9.50 -3.03
N ALA A 198 -2.47 10.39 -3.70
CA ALA A 198 -2.43 11.83 -3.38
C ALA A 198 -2.89 12.10 -1.94
N ALA A 199 -3.98 11.47 -1.49
CA ALA A 199 -4.49 11.61 -0.12
C ALA A 199 -3.54 11.02 0.93
N ARG A 200 -2.72 10.03 0.57
CA ARG A 200 -1.65 9.50 1.42
C ARG A 200 -0.55 10.53 1.64
N TYR A 201 -0.19 11.30 0.64
CA TYR A 201 0.90 12.27 0.71
C TYR A 201 0.45 13.57 1.37
N THR A 202 -0.69 14.13 0.95
CA THR A 202 -1.26 15.36 1.52
C THR A 202 -2.78 15.24 1.68
N ALA A 203 -3.37 16.09 2.55
CA ALA A 203 -4.83 16.14 2.74
C ALA A 203 -5.49 17.02 1.66
N ALA A 204 -5.23 16.77 0.38
CA ALA A 204 -5.73 17.56 -0.73
C ALA A 204 -7.24 17.37 -0.96
N PRO A 205 -8.08 18.46 -0.93
CA PRO A 205 -9.52 18.33 -1.19
C PRO A 205 -9.85 17.75 -2.57
N GLU A 206 -9.04 18.00 -3.59
CA GLU A 206 -9.21 17.44 -4.92
C GLU A 206 -9.08 15.91 -4.93
N ALA A 207 -8.16 15.36 -4.13
CA ALA A 207 -8.02 13.91 -3.99
C ALA A 207 -9.31 13.27 -3.45
N ALA A 208 -9.95 13.92 -2.46
CA ALA A 208 -11.23 13.46 -1.91
C ALA A 208 -12.37 13.54 -2.95
N GLN A 209 -12.40 14.57 -3.79
CA GLN A 209 -13.41 14.71 -4.85
C GLN A 209 -13.25 13.67 -5.96
N LEU A 210 -12.02 13.46 -6.44
CA LEU A 210 -11.72 12.46 -7.47
C LEU A 210 -11.97 11.04 -6.95
N GLY A 211 -11.56 10.76 -5.70
CA GLY A 211 -11.82 9.48 -5.04
C GLY A 211 -13.30 9.20 -4.86
N ALA A 212 -14.12 10.21 -4.51
CA ALA A 212 -15.57 10.08 -4.42
C ALA A 212 -16.19 9.74 -5.78
N THR A 213 -15.82 10.48 -6.83
CA THR A 213 -16.30 10.22 -8.19
C THR A 213 -15.90 8.83 -8.68
N ALA A 214 -14.69 8.37 -8.38
CA ALA A 214 -14.23 7.04 -8.73
C ALA A 214 -15.06 5.97 -8.03
N ALA A 215 -15.27 6.09 -6.70
CA ALA A 215 -16.02 5.12 -5.91
C ALA A 215 -17.51 4.96 -6.32
N GLU A 216 -18.09 5.95 -7.01
CA GLU A 216 -19.43 5.87 -7.59
C GLU A 216 -19.47 5.13 -8.94
N ARG A 217 -18.32 4.98 -9.61
CA ARG A 217 -18.24 4.49 -10.99
C ARG A 217 -17.58 3.13 -11.10
N VAL A 218 -16.94 2.67 -10.05
CA VAL A 218 -16.25 1.38 -10.00
C VAL A 218 -16.84 0.52 -8.90
N ASP A 219 -16.80 -0.79 -9.08
CA ASP A 219 -17.11 -1.74 -8.03
C ASP A 219 -15.82 -2.22 -7.34
N GLY A 220 -16.00 -2.88 -6.20
CA GLY A 220 -14.88 -3.37 -5.38
C GLY A 220 -14.78 -2.65 -4.04
N PRO A 221 -14.58 -3.43 -2.96
CA PRO A 221 -14.68 -2.92 -1.59
C PRO A 221 -13.59 -1.91 -1.18
N SER A 222 -12.45 -1.86 -1.89
CA SER A 222 -11.38 -0.90 -1.55
C SER A 222 -11.69 0.54 -1.95
N TYR A 223 -12.43 0.78 -3.03
CA TYR A 223 -12.71 2.15 -3.50
C TYR A 223 -13.53 3.00 -2.53
N PRO A 224 -14.62 2.48 -1.91
CA PRO A 224 -15.28 3.20 -0.82
C PRO A 224 -14.36 3.46 0.38
N CYS A 225 -13.44 2.53 0.70
CA CYS A 225 -12.45 2.76 1.78
C CYS A 225 -11.46 3.87 1.41
N MET A 226 -10.96 3.90 0.16
CA MET A 226 -10.06 4.94 -0.33
C MET A 226 -10.73 6.33 -0.32
N ARG A 227 -12.01 6.41 -0.75
CA ARG A 227 -12.81 7.63 -0.65
C ARG A 227 -12.93 8.11 0.80
N ASP A 228 -13.35 7.23 1.69
CA ASP A 228 -13.59 7.57 3.10
C ASP A 228 -12.29 7.98 3.78
N PHE A 229 -11.16 7.35 3.43
CA PHE A 229 -9.84 7.75 3.89
C PHE A 229 -9.50 9.19 3.45
N ALA A 230 -9.65 9.50 2.17
CA ALA A 230 -9.36 10.83 1.62
C ALA A 230 -10.23 11.92 2.27
N GLN A 231 -11.53 11.66 2.43
CA GLN A 231 -12.47 12.56 3.09
C GLN A 231 -12.12 12.78 4.57
N ALA A 232 -11.83 11.70 5.30
CA ALA A 232 -11.44 11.76 6.70
C ALA A 232 -10.10 12.49 6.92
N ARG A 233 -9.15 12.37 5.95
CA ARG A 233 -7.90 13.12 5.95
C ARG A 233 -8.13 14.63 5.78
N VAL A 234 -9.04 15.02 4.88
CA VAL A 234 -9.40 16.45 4.67
C VAL A 234 -10.14 17.01 5.88
N ALA A 235 -11.02 16.21 6.50
CA ALA A 235 -11.77 16.63 7.68
C ALA A 235 -10.94 16.56 8.98
N ASP A 236 -9.75 15.98 8.95
CA ASP A 236 -8.90 15.65 10.10
C ASP A 236 -9.69 14.88 11.20
N ASP A 237 -10.59 13.96 10.75
CA ASP A 237 -11.48 13.19 11.64
C ASP A 237 -10.82 11.87 12.08
N PRO A 238 -10.34 11.81 13.34
CA PRO A 238 -9.63 10.63 13.83
C PRO A 238 -10.51 9.39 13.96
N LYS A 239 -11.82 9.56 14.24
CA LYS A 239 -12.74 8.42 14.38
C LYS A 239 -13.04 7.79 13.03
N ALA A 240 -13.28 8.62 12.02
CA ALA A 240 -13.45 8.15 10.64
C ALA A 240 -12.18 7.46 10.13
N LEU A 241 -10.99 7.99 10.43
CA LEU A 241 -9.71 7.38 10.08
C LEU A 241 -9.50 6.01 10.75
N ASN A 242 -9.87 5.85 12.02
CA ASN A 242 -9.84 4.56 12.68
C ASN A 242 -10.81 3.55 12.04
N ALA A 243 -12.04 3.97 11.78
CA ALA A 243 -13.05 3.10 11.16
C ALA A 243 -12.60 2.62 9.77
N VAL A 244 -12.01 3.50 8.96
CA VAL A 244 -11.50 3.11 7.65
C VAL A 244 -10.26 2.21 7.75
N SER A 245 -9.41 2.39 8.76
CA SER A 245 -8.29 1.49 9.05
C SER A 245 -8.76 0.05 9.28
N GLU A 246 -9.82 -0.13 10.08
CA GLU A 246 -10.40 -1.46 10.35
C GLU A 246 -10.94 -2.11 9.06
N ARG A 247 -11.58 -1.31 8.21
CA ARG A 247 -12.09 -1.79 6.92
C ARG A 247 -10.96 -2.20 5.97
N PHE A 248 -9.89 -1.41 5.85
CA PHE A 248 -8.73 -1.77 5.06
C PHE A 248 -8.06 -3.06 5.57
N GLU A 249 -7.97 -3.23 6.90
CA GLU A 249 -7.42 -4.46 7.48
C GLU A 249 -8.28 -5.68 7.13
N ALA A 250 -9.61 -5.55 7.23
CA ALA A 250 -10.54 -6.61 6.85
C ALA A 250 -10.45 -7.02 5.37
N LEU A 251 -10.04 -6.10 4.49
CA LEU A 251 -9.78 -6.35 3.07
C LEU A 251 -8.38 -6.92 2.80
N GLY A 252 -7.52 -7.04 3.81
CA GLY A 252 -6.13 -7.47 3.62
C GLY A 252 -5.20 -6.40 3.03
N THR A 253 -5.66 -5.15 2.86
CA THR A 253 -4.86 -4.01 2.38
C THR A 253 -4.13 -3.35 3.56
N ILE A 254 -3.16 -4.09 4.12
CA ILE A 254 -2.59 -3.83 5.43
C ILE A 254 -1.81 -2.51 5.51
N LEU A 255 -1.10 -2.11 4.43
CA LEU A 255 -0.40 -0.83 4.40
C LEU A 255 -1.37 0.35 4.52
N CYS A 256 -2.49 0.31 3.77
CA CYS A 256 -3.52 1.35 3.86
C CYS A 256 -4.14 1.41 5.26
N ALA A 257 -4.33 0.26 5.91
CA ALA A 257 -4.81 0.19 7.29
C ALA A 257 -3.81 0.83 8.27
N ALA A 258 -2.51 0.55 8.12
CA ALA A 258 -1.46 1.15 8.93
C ALA A 258 -1.42 2.68 8.76
N GLU A 259 -1.45 3.15 7.52
CA GLU A 259 -1.45 4.58 7.19
C GLU A 259 -2.67 5.32 7.76
N ALA A 260 -3.86 4.71 7.66
CA ALA A 260 -5.06 5.28 8.24
C ALA A 260 -4.97 5.37 9.77
N SER A 261 -4.40 4.36 10.44
CA SER A 261 -4.16 4.40 11.89
C SER A 261 -3.13 5.46 12.30
N TYR A 262 -2.04 5.65 11.54
CA TYR A 262 -1.09 6.75 11.80
C TYR A 262 -1.74 8.11 11.58
N ALA A 263 -2.56 8.26 10.52
CA ALA A 263 -3.32 9.49 10.29
C ALA A 263 -4.29 9.79 11.43
N ALA A 264 -5.00 8.76 11.95
CA ALA A 264 -5.85 8.88 13.13
C ALA A 264 -5.07 9.32 14.37
N ALA A 265 -3.89 8.75 14.59
CA ALA A 265 -3.04 9.12 15.71
C ALA A 265 -2.62 10.59 15.65
N ARG A 266 -2.29 11.09 14.45
CA ARG A 266 -1.98 12.51 14.24
C ARG A 266 -3.18 13.41 14.54
N ALA A 267 -4.36 13.06 14.04
CA ALA A 267 -5.58 13.81 14.27
C ALA A 267 -5.99 13.82 15.77
N TYR A 268 -5.86 12.68 16.46
CA TYR A 268 -6.07 12.60 17.93
C TYR A 268 -5.09 13.48 18.70
N ARG A 269 -3.81 13.55 18.28
CA ARG A 269 -2.84 14.46 18.88
C ARG A 269 -3.26 15.92 18.72
N ALA A 270 -3.66 16.32 17.51
CA ALA A 270 -4.13 17.68 17.25
C ALA A 270 -5.37 18.04 18.09
N ALA A 271 -6.22 17.03 18.39
CA ALA A 271 -7.37 17.17 19.26
C ALA A 271 -7.05 17.09 20.77
N ASN A 272 -5.78 16.94 21.17
CA ASN A 272 -5.33 16.72 22.55
C ASN A 272 -5.92 15.44 23.20
N GLU A 273 -6.22 14.42 22.40
CA GLU A 273 -6.71 13.12 22.84
C GLU A 273 -5.57 12.10 23.01
N GLY A 274 -4.62 12.35 23.93
CA GLY A 274 -3.35 11.61 24.04
C GLY A 274 -3.51 10.08 24.17
N ARG A 275 -4.48 9.60 24.96
CA ARG A 275 -4.75 8.15 25.11
C ARG A 275 -5.21 7.52 23.79
N ALA A 276 -6.11 8.17 23.06
CA ALA A 276 -6.61 7.69 21.78
C ALA A 276 -5.48 7.71 20.72
N ALA A 277 -4.65 8.74 20.73
CA ALA A 277 -3.46 8.83 19.88
C ALA A 277 -2.50 7.68 20.13
N ALA A 278 -2.18 7.37 21.41
CA ALA A 278 -1.32 6.26 21.76
C ALA A 278 -1.89 4.90 21.30
N ALA A 279 -3.18 4.67 21.47
CA ALA A 279 -3.86 3.47 21.00
C ALA A 279 -3.77 3.31 19.49
N ALA A 280 -3.99 4.40 18.74
CA ALA A 280 -3.87 4.42 17.29
C ALA A 280 -2.43 4.15 16.82
N ILE A 281 -1.39 4.67 17.53
CA ILE A 281 0.01 4.37 17.23
C ILE A 281 0.34 2.90 17.45
N VAL A 282 -0.11 2.31 18.57
CA VAL A 282 0.10 0.87 18.84
C VAL A 282 -0.48 0.03 17.71
N ARG A 283 -1.74 0.30 17.31
CA ARG A 283 -2.38 -0.38 16.20
C ARG A 283 -1.61 -0.18 14.89
N ALA A 284 -1.27 1.06 14.57
CA ALA A 284 -0.53 1.40 13.35
C ALA A 284 0.82 0.66 13.28
N THR A 285 1.57 0.62 14.38
CA THR A 285 2.86 -0.08 14.46
C THR A 285 2.71 -1.59 14.26
N ALA A 286 1.68 -2.20 14.85
CA ALA A 286 1.40 -3.63 14.68
C ALA A 286 1.04 -3.96 13.21
N LEU A 287 0.20 -3.14 12.57
CA LEU A 287 -0.14 -3.29 11.16
C LEU A 287 1.08 -3.07 10.26
N HIS A 288 1.88 -2.03 10.54
CA HIS A 288 3.08 -1.70 9.76
C HIS A 288 4.13 -2.83 9.78
N ALA A 289 4.31 -3.50 10.91
CA ALA A 289 5.20 -4.67 10.99
C ALA A 289 4.77 -5.80 10.03
N ARG A 290 3.47 -5.92 9.72
CA ARG A 290 2.93 -6.90 8.76
C ARG A 290 3.18 -6.50 7.29
N CYS A 291 3.60 -5.26 7.03
CA CYS A 291 3.90 -4.68 5.71
C CYS A 291 5.39 -4.68 5.37
N GLU A 292 6.21 -5.58 5.96
CA GLU A 292 7.66 -5.65 5.73
C GLU A 292 8.38 -4.31 6.02
N ASN A 293 7.83 -3.49 6.91
CA ASN A 293 8.26 -2.12 7.23
C ASN A 293 8.31 -1.22 5.97
N ALA A 294 7.28 -1.31 5.13
CA ALA A 294 7.15 -0.47 3.95
C ALA A 294 7.20 1.03 4.33
N PHE A 295 7.77 1.84 3.46
CA PHE A 295 7.87 3.28 3.69
C PHE A 295 6.49 3.93 3.81
N ILE A 296 6.28 4.66 4.90
CA ILE A 296 5.11 5.51 5.14
C ILE A 296 5.61 6.95 5.31
N PRO A 297 5.16 7.90 4.46
CA PRO A 297 5.78 9.23 4.33
C PRO A 297 5.94 10.01 5.64
N TRP A 298 5.00 9.87 6.57
CA TRP A 298 4.97 10.68 7.80
C TRP A 298 5.25 9.89 9.09
N VAL A 299 5.66 8.62 8.97
CA VAL A 299 5.98 7.79 10.14
C VAL A 299 7.22 8.29 10.90
N ALA A 300 8.14 8.97 10.21
CA ALA A 300 9.32 9.53 10.87
C ALA A 300 8.97 10.44 12.06
N GLY A 301 7.86 11.17 11.98
CA GLY A 301 7.35 11.98 13.09
C GLY A 301 6.74 11.20 14.27
N PHE A 302 6.50 9.88 14.10
CA PHE A 302 6.03 8.99 15.18
C PHE A 302 7.12 8.05 15.70
N GLN A 303 8.20 7.88 14.97
CA GLN A 303 9.39 7.24 15.49
C GLN A 303 10.00 8.26 16.46
N SER A 304 9.60 8.15 17.73
CA SER A 304 10.20 8.93 18.81
C SER A 304 11.71 8.97 18.60
N SER A 305 12.24 10.17 18.60
CA SER A 305 13.64 10.51 18.48
C SER A 305 14.59 9.37 18.86
N GLU A 306 15.79 9.36 18.30
CA GLU A 306 16.95 8.46 18.50
C GLU A 306 17.22 7.95 19.95
N THR A 307 16.33 8.27 20.89
CA THR A 307 16.48 8.01 22.32
C THR A 307 15.89 6.69 22.80
N LEU A 308 14.77 6.19 22.22
CA LEU A 308 14.21 4.90 22.63
C LEU A 308 14.65 3.77 21.72
N THR A 309 15.02 2.61 22.31
CA THR A 309 15.18 1.38 21.52
C THR A 309 13.81 0.85 21.12
N GLY A 310 13.72 0.03 20.06
CA GLY A 310 12.44 -0.53 19.61
C GLY A 310 11.65 -1.25 20.72
N ARG A 311 12.34 -1.94 21.65
CA ARG A 311 11.68 -2.61 22.80
C ARG A 311 11.24 -1.62 23.87
N GLU A 312 12.00 -0.57 24.13
CA GLU A 312 11.60 0.51 25.03
C GLU A 312 10.36 1.25 24.48
N GLN A 313 10.34 1.49 23.18
CA GLN A 313 9.21 2.14 22.48
C GLN A 313 7.94 1.29 22.54
N GLN A 314 8.02 0.00 22.17
CA GLN A 314 6.88 -0.92 22.26
C GLN A 314 6.31 -0.99 23.67
N THR A 315 7.20 -1.11 24.67
CA THR A 315 6.81 -1.18 26.08
C THR A 315 6.16 0.14 26.54
N ALA A 316 6.74 1.29 26.16
CA ALA A 316 6.20 2.61 26.53
C ALA A 316 4.84 2.87 25.90
N LEU A 317 4.64 2.49 24.61
CA LEU A 317 3.35 2.62 23.92
C LEU A 317 2.26 1.79 24.60
N LEU A 318 2.51 0.52 24.90
CA LEU A 318 1.53 -0.34 25.58
C LEU A 318 1.19 0.20 26.98
N ALA A 319 2.20 0.72 27.68
CA ALA A 319 1.99 1.36 28.98
C ALA A 319 1.16 2.65 28.88
N ALA A 320 1.38 3.46 27.84
CA ALA A 320 0.62 4.69 27.59
C ALA A 320 -0.87 4.42 27.27
N VAL A 321 -1.18 3.30 26.65
CA VAL A 321 -2.55 2.83 26.38
C VAL A 321 -3.23 2.30 27.65
N GLY A 322 -2.46 2.02 28.71
CA GLY A 322 -2.98 1.58 30.01
C GLY A 322 -2.84 0.08 30.28
N TYR A 323 -2.07 -0.65 29.49
CA TYR A 323 -1.76 -2.06 29.78
C TYR A 323 -0.97 -2.19 31.08
N ALA A 324 -1.38 -3.10 31.97
CA ALA A 324 -0.60 -3.44 33.16
C ALA A 324 0.72 -4.15 32.76
N ASP A 325 1.75 -4.08 33.61
CA ASP A 325 3.06 -4.70 33.35
C ASP A 325 2.98 -6.19 33.02
N ALA A 326 2.05 -6.91 33.66
CA ALA A 326 1.81 -8.33 33.39
C ALA A 326 1.23 -8.57 31.97
N ALA A 327 0.34 -7.70 31.53
CA ALA A 327 -0.25 -7.78 30.18
C ALA A 327 0.81 -7.42 29.12
N ILE A 328 1.64 -6.40 29.38
CA ILE A 328 2.76 -6.04 28.51
C ILE A 328 3.77 -7.19 28.42
N ALA A 329 4.07 -7.84 29.53
CA ALA A 329 4.99 -8.97 29.61
C ALA A 329 4.49 -10.16 28.76
N ALA A 330 3.19 -10.46 28.82
CA ALA A 330 2.57 -11.50 28.01
C ALA A 330 2.56 -11.14 26.52
N GLU A 331 2.20 -9.91 26.17
CA GLU A 331 2.13 -9.43 24.77
C GLU A 331 3.51 -9.43 24.08
N LEU A 332 4.56 -9.06 24.83
CA LEU A 332 5.91 -8.95 24.28
C LEU A 332 6.77 -10.21 24.51
N GLU A 333 6.20 -11.26 25.11
CA GLU A 333 6.89 -12.51 25.47
C GLU A 333 8.16 -12.29 26.30
N ILE A 334 8.10 -11.38 27.30
CA ILE A 334 9.21 -11.05 28.19
C ILE A 334 8.78 -11.12 29.67
N SER A 335 9.74 -11.08 30.61
CA SER A 335 9.41 -11.04 32.03
C SER A 335 8.86 -9.66 32.45
N ILE A 336 8.01 -9.63 33.49
CA ILE A 336 7.53 -8.38 34.10
C ILE A 336 8.69 -7.49 34.53
N ARG A 337 9.77 -8.07 35.06
CA ARG A 337 11.02 -7.36 35.46
C ARG A 337 11.67 -6.69 34.23
N THR A 338 11.62 -7.33 33.06
CA THR A 338 12.13 -6.77 31.80
C THR A 338 11.26 -5.60 31.34
N VAL A 339 9.94 -5.70 31.47
CA VAL A 339 8.99 -4.59 31.19
C VAL A 339 9.33 -3.38 32.07
N GLN A 340 9.48 -3.57 33.37
CA GLN A 340 9.82 -2.50 34.32
C GLN A 340 11.16 -1.83 33.99
N ASN A 341 12.15 -2.62 33.59
CA ASN A 341 13.44 -2.09 33.16
C ASN A 341 13.33 -1.26 31.88
N HIS A 342 12.54 -1.71 30.90
CA HIS A 342 12.27 -0.93 29.67
C HIS A 342 11.51 0.35 29.98
N LEU A 343 10.48 0.31 30.84
CA LEU A 343 9.73 1.50 31.25
C LEU A 343 10.62 2.50 31.99
N THR A 344 11.43 2.05 32.92
CA THR A 344 12.36 2.94 33.66
C THR A 344 13.33 3.64 32.71
N ARG A 345 13.86 2.93 31.72
CA ARG A 345 14.73 3.53 30.69
C ARG A 345 13.98 4.49 29.80
N ALA A 346 12.75 4.14 29.39
CA ALA A 346 11.88 4.97 28.57
C ALA A 346 11.53 6.28 29.30
N TYR A 347 11.13 6.22 30.57
CA TYR A 347 10.82 7.42 31.38
C TYR A 347 12.02 8.36 31.45
N ARG A 348 13.22 7.82 31.72
CA ARG A 348 14.44 8.63 31.76
C ARG A 348 14.74 9.29 30.42
N LYS A 349 14.60 8.55 29.31
CA LYS A 349 14.89 9.05 27.96
C LYS A 349 13.88 10.08 27.47
N LEU A 350 12.63 9.94 27.88
CA LEU A 350 11.54 10.86 27.55
C LEU A 350 11.45 12.07 28.52
N GLY A 351 12.22 12.05 29.61
CA GLY A 351 12.18 13.12 30.61
C GLY A 351 10.89 13.17 31.43
N VAL A 352 10.18 12.03 31.57
CA VAL A 352 8.88 11.94 32.27
C VAL A 352 9.01 11.29 33.64
N GLY A 353 8.11 11.68 34.56
CA GLY A 353 8.10 11.20 35.94
C GLY A 353 7.52 9.78 36.09
N GLY A 354 6.72 9.30 35.13
CA GLY A 354 6.10 8.00 35.21
C GLY A 354 5.12 7.69 34.09
N ARG A 355 4.35 6.60 34.29
CA ARG A 355 3.41 6.06 33.31
C ARG A 355 2.33 7.05 32.90
N HIS A 356 1.87 7.88 33.83
CA HIS A 356 0.80 8.85 33.58
C HIS A 356 1.17 9.88 32.52
N ASP A 357 2.45 10.24 32.45
CA ASP A 357 2.98 11.27 31.56
C ASP A 357 3.37 10.72 30.17
N LEU A 358 3.39 9.38 30.00
CA LEU A 358 3.77 8.74 28.75
C LEU A 358 2.90 9.13 27.54
N PRO A 359 1.54 9.23 27.67
CA PRO A 359 0.71 9.61 26.53
C PRO A 359 1.11 10.96 25.95
N ASP A 360 1.33 11.95 26.80
CA ASP A 360 1.67 13.31 26.39
C ASP A 360 3.13 13.39 25.88
N ALA A 361 4.05 12.71 26.52
CA ALA A 361 5.45 12.68 26.09
C ALA A 361 5.63 11.95 24.73
N LEU A 362 4.94 10.84 24.53
CA LEU A 362 4.95 10.14 23.26
C LEU A 362 4.16 10.89 22.18
N ALA A 363 3.21 11.74 22.59
CA ALA A 363 2.52 12.67 21.71
C ALA A 363 3.39 13.89 21.32
N GLY A 364 4.17 14.44 22.24
CA GLY A 364 5.00 15.62 22.02
C GLY A 364 6.35 15.38 21.32
N ALA A 365 6.83 14.13 21.26
CA ALA A 365 8.12 13.79 20.66
C ALA A 365 8.15 13.86 19.12
N GLY A 366 7.12 14.38 18.49
CA GLY A 366 6.95 14.43 17.04
C GLY A 366 6.76 15.83 16.43
N ASP A 367 7.06 16.89 17.15
CA ASP A 367 7.06 18.26 16.59
C ASP A 367 8.52 18.72 16.41
N PRO A 368 9.01 18.97 15.14
CA PRO A 368 10.28 19.62 14.88
C PRO A 368 10.18 21.13 15.07
#